data_8a0547ba97f9c095940ab3e0ab81d3a2
#
_entry.id   8a0547ba97f9c095940ab3e0ab81d3a2
#
_cell.length_a   1.000
_cell.length_b   1.000
_cell.length_c   1.000
_cell.angle_alpha   90.00
_cell.angle_beta   90.00
_cell.angle_gamma   90.00
#
_symmetry.space_group_name_H-M   'P 1'
#
loop_
_entity.id
_entity.type
_entity.pdbx_description
1 polymer ?
#
loop_
_entity_poly.entity_id
_entity_poly.type
_entity_poly.pdbx_seq_one_letter_code
_entity_poly.pdbx_strand_id
1 'polypeptide(L)'
;MSRVLGLVASGAGGVEDLLPRLIKPAQETGWTVAVTLTPTAGRWLAETGQLDEIEQATGYPVRVEPRSPSQKSPHPAPSCYLVAPASANFVAKMSLGIADNQALTQVNEAIGTLNLPVIVFPRVNAAHARQPFWTMHIENLQRVGVDLLYGDDVWPLHEPRSAPGRDLPWSAMLDAIEKAVPADR
;
A
#
# COMPACT_ATOMS: atom_id res chain seq x y z
N MET A 1 -14.37 16.02 8.35
CA MET A 1 -13.84 14.89 9.18
C MET A 1 -12.33 14.74 8.93
N SER A 2 -11.56 14.27 9.92
CA SER A 2 -10.12 14.00 9.68
C SER A 2 -9.97 12.88 8.68
N ARG A 3 -9.23 13.10 7.56
CA ARG A 3 -8.93 12.08 6.56
C ARG A 3 -7.69 11.30 7.01
N VAL A 4 -7.85 10.01 7.21
CA VAL A 4 -6.76 9.12 7.65
C VAL A 4 -6.46 8.09 6.56
N LEU A 5 -5.22 8.10 6.07
CA LEU A 5 -4.69 7.14 5.13
C LEU A 5 -4.00 5.99 5.88
N GLY A 6 -4.52 4.78 5.74
CA GLY A 6 -3.81 3.57 6.09
C GLY A 6 -2.87 3.18 4.94
N LEU A 7 -1.61 3.59 5.00
CA LEU A 7 -0.61 3.23 3.99
C LEU A 7 0.00 1.89 4.33
N VAL A 8 -0.14 0.93 3.41
CA VAL A 8 0.45 -0.40 3.53
C VAL A 8 1.47 -0.60 2.42
N ALA A 9 2.69 -1.06 2.75
CA ALA A 9 3.70 -1.32 1.74
C ALA A 9 4.40 -2.67 1.94
N SER A 10 4.75 -3.30 0.82
CA SER A 10 5.50 -4.55 0.80
C SER A 10 6.92 -4.37 0.25
N GLY A 11 7.79 -5.37 0.44
CA GLY A 11 9.15 -5.36 -0.08
C GLY A 11 9.19 -5.42 -1.60
N ALA A 12 9.01 -4.28 -2.24
CA ALA A 12 9.12 -4.07 -3.68
C ALA A 12 9.79 -2.70 -3.94
N GLY A 13 10.43 -2.55 -5.10
CA GLY A 13 11.13 -1.30 -5.45
C GLY A 13 10.19 -0.09 -5.43
N GLY A 14 10.66 1.02 -4.89
CA GLY A 14 9.91 2.24 -4.61
C GLY A 14 9.44 2.35 -3.16
N VAL A 15 9.60 1.32 -2.33
CA VAL A 15 9.30 1.41 -0.90
C VAL A 15 10.22 2.43 -0.20
N GLU A 16 11.44 2.59 -0.70
CA GLU A 16 12.43 3.57 -0.28
C GLU A 16 12.02 5.02 -0.55
N ASP A 17 11.10 5.25 -1.46
CA ASP A 17 10.65 6.59 -1.88
C ASP A 17 9.31 7.01 -1.22
N LEU A 18 8.72 6.18 -0.37
CA LEU A 18 7.41 6.44 0.25
C LEU A 18 7.35 7.79 0.98
N LEU A 19 8.38 8.12 1.75
CA LEU A 19 8.37 9.35 2.55
C LEU A 19 8.34 10.61 1.67
N PRO A 20 9.27 10.82 0.72
CA PRO A 20 9.28 12.04 -0.10
C PRO A 20 8.19 12.06 -1.19
N ARG A 21 7.76 10.91 -1.70
CA ARG A 21 6.93 10.85 -2.90
C ARG A 21 5.44 10.63 -2.63
N LEU A 22 5.10 10.09 -1.45
CA LEU A 22 3.72 9.76 -1.11
C LEU A 22 3.29 10.33 0.24
N ILE A 23 4.06 10.09 1.32
CA ILE A 23 3.65 10.47 2.67
C ILE A 23 3.59 11.98 2.81
N LYS A 24 4.69 12.69 2.52
CA LYS A 24 4.74 14.16 2.61
C LYS A 24 3.71 14.84 1.71
N PRO A 25 3.60 14.50 0.40
CA PRO A 25 2.56 15.07 -0.46
C PRO A 25 1.13 14.82 0.04
N ALA A 26 0.81 13.63 0.56
CA ALA A 26 -0.48 13.36 1.16
C ALA A 26 -0.75 14.24 2.40
N GLN A 27 0.26 14.42 3.26
CA GLN A 27 0.15 15.31 4.42
C GLN A 27 -0.09 16.79 4.03
N GLU A 28 0.56 17.27 2.97
CA GLU A 28 0.38 18.61 2.41
C GLU A 28 -1.06 18.87 1.95
N THR A 29 -1.78 17.81 1.53
CA THR A 29 -3.21 17.88 1.18
C THR A 29 -4.15 17.55 2.34
N GLY A 30 -3.62 17.47 3.57
CA GLY A 30 -4.41 17.35 4.81
C GLY A 30 -4.72 15.92 5.25
N TRP A 31 -3.99 14.93 4.74
CA TRP A 31 -4.10 13.56 5.23
C TRP A 31 -3.27 13.33 6.50
N THR A 32 -3.85 12.64 7.46
CA THR A 32 -3.09 11.93 8.48
C THR A 32 -2.68 10.58 7.92
N VAL A 33 -1.37 10.25 7.96
CA VAL A 33 -0.87 9.01 7.38
C VAL A 33 -0.39 8.07 8.49
N ALA A 34 -0.85 6.82 8.47
CA ALA A 34 -0.41 5.76 9.37
C ALA A 34 0.13 4.59 8.55
N VAL A 35 1.37 4.17 8.81
CA VAL A 35 2.12 3.25 7.96
C VAL A 35 2.22 1.85 8.56
N THR A 36 1.91 0.84 7.75
CA THR A 36 2.13 -0.57 8.09
C THR A 36 2.94 -1.23 6.97
N LEU A 37 3.99 -1.91 7.34
CA LEU A 37 4.91 -2.56 6.40
C LEU A 37 4.88 -4.08 6.56
N THR A 38 5.13 -4.79 5.46
CA THR A 38 5.48 -6.21 5.57
C THR A 38 6.83 -6.36 6.28
N PRO A 39 7.14 -7.52 6.89
CA PRO A 39 8.42 -7.75 7.55
C PRO A 39 9.64 -7.46 6.65
N THR A 40 9.55 -7.77 5.35
CA THR A 40 10.63 -7.47 4.40
C THR A 40 10.81 -5.97 4.18
N ALA A 41 9.72 -5.23 3.97
CA ALA A 41 9.79 -3.77 3.79
C ALA A 41 10.28 -3.09 5.07
N GLY A 42 9.80 -3.50 6.24
CA GLY A 42 10.24 -2.98 7.52
C GLY A 42 11.73 -3.16 7.76
N ARG A 43 12.27 -4.35 7.45
CA ARG A 43 13.71 -4.61 7.55
C ARG A 43 14.52 -3.72 6.61
N TRP A 44 14.13 -3.59 5.33
CA TRP A 44 14.85 -2.75 4.38
C TRP A 44 14.90 -1.28 4.80
N LEU A 45 13.77 -0.73 5.26
CA LEU A 45 13.72 0.67 5.70
C LEU A 45 14.43 0.89 7.05
N ALA A 46 14.45 -0.11 7.93
CA ALA A 46 15.23 -0.05 9.17
C ALA A 46 16.74 -0.02 8.91
N GLU A 47 17.23 -0.81 7.96
CA GLU A 47 18.65 -0.85 7.57
C GLU A 47 19.18 0.49 7.04
N THR A 48 18.30 1.35 6.50
CA THR A 48 18.62 2.67 5.95
C THR A 48 18.23 3.83 6.87
N GLY A 49 17.65 3.57 8.04
CA GLY A 49 17.15 4.59 8.98
C GLY A 49 15.83 5.25 8.56
N GLN A 50 15.28 4.90 7.40
CA GLN A 50 14.05 5.51 6.88
C GLN A 50 12.81 5.17 7.70
N LEU A 51 12.84 4.08 8.48
CA LEU A 51 11.73 3.73 9.36
C LEU A 51 11.50 4.81 10.42
N ASP A 52 12.57 5.24 11.09
CA ASP A 52 12.53 6.31 12.09
C ASP A 52 12.11 7.67 11.48
N GLU A 53 12.57 7.95 10.25
CA GLU A 53 12.18 9.17 9.52
C GLU A 53 10.67 9.19 9.22
N ILE A 54 10.09 8.05 8.84
CA ILE A 54 8.64 7.92 8.62
C ILE A 54 7.88 8.11 9.92
N GLU A 55 8.31 7.50 11.03
CA GLU A 55 7.68 7.69 12.34
C GLU A 55 7.70 9.15 12.79
N GLN A 56 8.85 9.84 12.63
CA GLN A 56 8.97 11.26 12.93
C GLN A 56 8.06 12.13 12.06
N ALA A 57 7.97 11.83 10.77
CA ALA A 57 7.17 12.62 9.84
C ALA A 57 5.66 12.43 10.04
N THR A 58 5.23 11.20 10.37
CA THR A 58 3.81 10.87 10.54
C THR A 58 3.30 11.12 11.96
N GLY A 59 4.17 11.10 12.95
CA GLY A 59 3.82 11.14 14.38
C GLY A 59 3.22 9.83 14.91
N TYR A 60 3.27 8.75 14.13
CA TYR A 60 2.78 7.42 14.50
C TYR A 60 3.88 6.37 14.32
N PRO A 61 3.92 5.33 15.19
CA PRO A 61 4.86 4.24 14.99
C PRO A 61 4.55 3.48 13.70
N VAL A 62 5.58 3.09 12.97
CA VAL A 62 5.44 2.21 11.81
C VAL A 62 5.17 0.79 12.29
N ARG A 63 4.07 0.19 11.85
CA ARG A 63 3.72 -1.17 12.23
C ARG A 63 4.33 -2.18 11.28
N VAL A 64 5.06 -3.13 11.84
CA VAL A 64 5.62 -4.27 11.08
C VAL A 64 5.08 -5.58 11.66
N GLU A 65 5.08 -5.67 13.00
CA GLU A 65 4.68 -6.87 13.72
C GLU A 65 3.25 -6.75 14.29
N PRO A 66 2.57 -7.89 14.49
CA PRO A 66 1.31 -7.92 15.20
C PRO A 66 1.46 -7.42 16.65
N ARG A 67 0.50 -6.65 17.12
CA ARG A 67 0.40 -6.26 18.53
C ARG A 67 -0.10 -7.44 19.37
N SER A 68 0.23 -7.44 20.67
CA SER A 68 -0.39 -8.37 21.60
C SER A 68 -1.87 -8.04 21.81
N PRO A 69 -2.73 -9.01 22.20
CA PRO A 69 -4.16 -8.77 22.39
C PRO A 69 -4.49 -7.69 23.42
N SER A 70 -3.60 -7.45 24.39
CA SER A 70 -3.76 -6.41 25.43
C SER A 70 -3.42 -4.99 24.95
N GLN A 71 -2.75 -4.83 23.84
CA GLN A 71 -2.33 -3.54 23.31
C GLN A 71 -3.42 -2.92 22.43
N LYS A 72 -3.67 -1.62 22.61
CA LYS A 72 -4.52 -0.84 21.70
C LYS A 72 -3.79 -0.58 20.36
N SER A 73 -4.58 -0.37 19.30
CA SER A 73 -4.01 0.09 18.02
C SER A 73 -3.32 1.45 18.20
N PRO A 74 -2.06 1.60 17.78
CA PRO A 74 -1.39 2.90 17.82
C PRO A 74 -1.84 3.82 16.68
N HIS A 75 -2.53 3.28 15.67
CA HIS A 75 -2.99 4.03 14.52
C HIS A 75 -4.43 4.49 14.69
N PRO A 76 -4.79 5.69 14.20
CA PRO A 76 -6.18 6.11 14.09
C PRO A 76 -6.95 5.23 13.09
N ALA A 77 -8.28 5.23 13.17
CA ALA A 77 -9.11 4.51 12.22
C ALA A 77 -8.97 5.12 10.82
N PRO A 78 -8.61 4.34 9.79
CA PRO A 78 -8.40 4.85 8.44
C PRO A 78 -9.72 5.18 7.73
N SER A 79 -9.69 6.21 6.89
CA SER A 79 -10.78 6.56 5.97
C SER A 79 -10.68 5.78 4.64
N CYS A 80 -9.47 5.37 4.27
CA CYS A 80 -9.17 4.45 3.18
C CYS A 80 -7.83 3.77 3.40
N TYR A 81 -7.58 2.70 2.66
CA TYR A 81 -6.26 2.08 2.56
C TYR A 81 -5.67 2.26 1.17
N LEU A 82 -4.36 2.55 1.13
CA LEU A 82 -3.54 2.44 -0.06
C LEU A 82 -2.45 1.40 0.17
N VAL A 83 -2.39 0.39 -0.69
CA VAL A 83 -1.35 -0.64 -0.69
C VAL A 83 -0.38 -0.33 -1.83
N ALA A 84 0.74 0.29 -1.51
CA ALA A 84 1.73 0.74 -2.49
C ALA A 84 3.15 0.84 -1.88
N PRO A 85 4.15 0.23 -2.50
CA PRO A 85 4.05 -0.76 -3.58
C PRO A 85 3.58 -2.13 -3.09
N ALA A 86 2.76 -2.82 -3.88
CA ALA A 86 2.32 -4.19 -3.61
C ALA A 86 3.11 -5.18 -4.48
N SER A 87 3.95 -6.02 -3.87
CA SER A 87 4.68 -7.07 -4.59
C SER A 87 3.72 -8.15 -5.13
N ALA A 88 4.16 -8.92 -6.12
CA ALA A 88 3.37 -10.03 -6.66
C ALA A 88 2.93 -11.02 -5.57
N ASN A 89 3.82 -11.32 -4.61
CA ASN A 89 3.50 -12.17 -3.46
C ASN A 89 2.42 -11.56 -2.56
N PHE A 90 2.47 -10.24 -2.32
CA PHE A 90 1.47 -9.55 -1.51
C PHE A 90 0.09 -9.58 -2.20
N VAL A 91 0.04 -9.27 -3.50
CA VAL A 91 -1.19 -9.32 -4.31
C VAL A 91 -1.79 -10.71 -4.31
N ALA A 92 -0.99 -11.75 -4.55
CA ALA A 92 -1.44 -13.13 -4.55
C ALA A 92 -2.05 -13.54 -3.20
N LYS A 93 -1.35 -13.27 -2.09
CA LYS A 93 -1.85 -13.59 -0.75
C LYS A 93 -3.13 -12.84 -0.41
N MET A 94 -3.18 -11.54 -0.71
CA MET A 94 -4.35 -10.70 -0.48
C MET A 94 -5.57 -11.22 -1.24
N SER A 95 -5.40 -11.60 -2.53
CA SER A 95 -6.49 -12.12 -3.37
C SER A 95 -7.05 -13.47 -2.91
N LEU A 96 -6.27 -14.21 -2.11
CA LEU A 96 -6.64 -15.51 -1.53
C LEU A 96 -7.05 -15.41 -0.05
N GLY A 97 -7.08 -14.21 0.54
CA GLY A 97 -7.41 -14.01 1.95
C GLY A 97 -6.34 -14.51 2.91
N ILE A 98 -5.10 -14.69 2.47
CA ILE A 98 -4.00 -15.12 3.35
C ILE A 98 -3.50 -13.93 4.16
N ALA A 99 -3.46 -14.07 5.48
CA ALA A 99 -3.13 -13.03 6.44
C ALA A 99 -1.97 -13.48 7.37
N ASP A 100 -0.82 -13.80 6.79
CA ASP A 100 0.34 -14.36 7.49
C ASP A 100 1.29 -13.30 8.09
N ASN A 101 0.94 -12.02 7.97
CA ASN A 101 1.66 -10.91 8.61
C ASN A 101 0.70 -9.75 8.91
N GLN A 102 1.18 -8.75 9.68
CA GLN A 102 0.35 -7.62 10.10
C GLN A 102 -0.25 -6.82 8.93
N ALA A 103 0.53 -6.59 7.89
CA ALA A 103 0.08 -5.83 6.72
C ALA A 103 -1.08 -6.53 5.99
N LEU A 104 -0.95 -7.83 5.73
CA LEU A 104 -2.01 -8.64 5.12
C LEU A 104 -3.24 -8.78 6.02
N THR A 105 -3.05 -8.92 7.33
CA THR A 105 -4.18 -8.96 8.29
C THR A 105 -5.01 -7.68 8.19
N GLN A 106 -4.37 -6.51 8.21
CA GLN A 106 -5.08 -5.22 8.10
C GLN A 106 -5.81 -5.05 6.76
N VAL A 107 -5.16 -5.38 5.65
CA VAL A 107 -5.76 -5.18 4.34
C VAL A 107 -6.91 -6.15 4.10
N ASN A 108 -6.78 -7.42 4.51
CA ASN A 108 -7.88 -8.39 4.40
C ASN A 108 -9.07 -8.02 5.28
N GLU A 109 -8.85 -7.49 6.48
CA GLU A 109 -9.90 -6.93 7.32
C GLU A 109 -10.57 -5.71 6.65
N ALA A 110 -9.78 -4.82 6.05
CA ALA A 110 -10.29 -3.64 5.33
C ALA A 110 -11.17 -4.03 4.13
N ILE A 111 -10.78 -5.03 3.33
CA ILE A 111 -11.58 -5.54 2.22
C ILE A 111 -12.95 -6.05 2.70
N GLY A 112 -13.01 -6.66 3.87
CA GLY A 112 -14.26 -7.11 4.49
C GLY A 112 -15.07 -6.01 5.20
N THR A 113 -14.51 -4.81 5.33
CA THR A 113 -15.16 -3.70 6.05
C THR A 113 -16.02 -2.87 5.08
N LEU A 114 -17.30 -2.72 5.40
CA LEU A 114 -18.23 -1.96 4.57
C LEU A 114 -17.82 -0.49 4.46
N ASN A 115 -17.89 0.05 3.26
CA ASN A 115 -17.61 1.46 2.93
C ASN A 115 -16.19 1.92 3.28
N LEU A 116 -15.23 1.01 3.38
CA LEU A 116 -13.81 1.33 3.55
C LEU A 116 -13.06 1.08 2.23
N PRO A 117 -12.71 2.11 1.47
CA PRO A 117 -12.01 1.95 0.20
C PRO A 117 -10.62 1.32 0.40
N VAL A 118 -10.29 0.36 -0.48
CA VAL A 118 -8.97 -0.25 -0.56
C VAL A 118 -8.43 -0.07 -1.98
N ILE A 119 -7.33 0.66 -2.09
CA ILE A 119 -6.65 0.98 -3.35
C ILE A 119 -5.33 0.22 -3.37
N VAL A 120 -4.98 -0.39 -4.49
CA VAL A 120 -3.76 -1.19 -4.60
C VAL A 120 -2.98 -0.85 -5.86
N PHE A 121 -1.69 -0.56 -5.70
CA PHE A 121 -0.74 -0.46 -6.80
C PHE A 121 0.17 -1.68 -6.85
N PRO A 122 -0.07 -2.65 -7.76
CA PRO A 122 0.80 -3.80 -7.97
C PRO A 122 2.13 -3.39 -8.60
N ARG A 123 3.23 -3.54 -7.85
CA ARG A 123 4.60 -3.30 -8.35
C ARG A 123 5.19 -4.59 -8.90
N VAL A 124 4.89 -4.86 -10.17
CA VAL A 124 5.26 -6.11 -10.85
C VAL A 124 5.87 -5.79 -12.23
N ASN A 125 6.53 -6.76 -12.83
CA ASN A 125 7.00 -6.68 -14.22
C ASN A 125 6.15 -7.57 -15.14
N ALA A 126 6.40 -7.50 -16.45
CA ALA A 126 5.65 -8.26 -17.44
C ALA A 126 5.74 -9.79 -17.23
N ALA A 127 6.87 -10.31 -16.75
CA ALA A 127 7.01 -11.74 -16.47
C ALA A 127 6.12 -12.18 -15.29
N HIS A 128 5.99 -11.37 -14.23
CA HIS A 128 5.05 -11.64 -13.15
C HIS A 128 3.60 -11.62 -13.66
N ALA A 129 3.24 -10.67 -14.53
CA ALA A 129 1.90 -10.57 -15.07
C ALA A 129 1.53 -11.70 -16.06
N ARG A 130 2.53 -12.38 -16.63
CA ARG A 130 2.33 -13.60 -17.44
C ARG A 130 2.28 -14.90 -16.64
N GLN A 131 2.51 -14.83 -15.32
CA GLN A 131 2.38 -16.00 -14.46
C GLN A 131 0.92 -16.52 -14.55
N PRO A 132 0.67 -17.84 -14.73
CA PRO A 132 -0.65 -18.39 -15.08
C PRO A 132 -1.79 -17.99 -14.14
N PHE A 133 -1.53 -17.76 -12.86
CA PHE A 133 -2.56 -17.39 -11.88
C PHE A 133 -2.71 -15.88 -11.67
N TRP A 134 -1.85 -15.04 -12.31
CA TRP A 134 -1.86 -13.61 -12.08
C TRP A 134 -3.21 -12.95 -12.41
N THR A 135 -3.78 -13.27 -13.57
CA THR A 135 -5.08 -12.73 -13.98
C THR A 135 -6.16 -13.05 -12.95
N MET A 136 -6.20 -14.28 -12.45
CA MET A 136 -7.15 -14.69 -11.41
C MET A 136 -7.00 -13.85 -10.13
N HIS A 137 -5.77 -13.51 -9.72
CA HIS A 137 -5.54 -12.65 -8.55
C HIS A 137 -6.10 -11.24 -8.76
N ILE A 138 -5.87 -10.66 -9.92
CA ILE A 138 -6.40 -9.33 -10.28
C ILE A 138 -7.94 -9.36 -10.30
N GLU A 139 -8.54 -10.33 -11.00
CA GLU A 139 -10.00 -10.48 -11.08
C GLU A 139 -10.65 -10.72 -9.71
N ASN A 140 -10.03 -11.51 -8.84
CA ASN A 140 -10.53 -11.71 -7.48
C ASN A 140 -10.58 -10.41 -6.69
N LEU A 141 -9.54 -9.59 -6.75
CA LEU A 141 -9.49 -8.31 -6.06
C LEU A 141 -10.52 -7.31 -6.62
N GLN A 142 -10.66 -7.25 -7.94
CA GLN A 142 -11.69 -6.42 -8.59
C GLN A 142 -13.10 -6.84 -8.17
N ARG A 143 -13.37 -8.14 -8.12
CA ARG A 143 -14.69 -8.69 -7.75
C ARG A 143 -15.11 -8.30 -6.33
N VAL A 144 -14.16 -8.15 -5.41
CA VAL A 144 -14.45 -7.74 -4.03
C VAL A 144 -14.38 -6.22 -3.82
N GLY A 145 -14.26 -5.44 -4.89
CA GLY A 145 -14.33 -3.98 -4.86
C GLY A 145 -13.02 -3.26 -4.53
N VAL A 146 -11.89 -3.94 -4.66
CA VAL A 146 -10.57 -3.30 -4.57
C VAL A 146 -10.33 -2.44 -5.80
N ASP A 147 -9.94 -1.18 -5.60
CA ASP A 147 -9.54 -0.26 -6.68
C ASP A 147 -8.08 -0.54 -7.07
N LEU A 148 -7.87 -1.04 -8.28
CA LEU A 148 -6.55 -1.45 -8.76
C LEU A 148 -5.95 -0.36 -9.66
N LEU A 149 -4.86 0.24 -9.21
CA LEU A 149 -4.01 1.10 -10.03
C LEU A 149 -3.11 0.21 -10.91
N TYR A 150 -3.72 -0.41 -11.93
CA TYR A 150 -3.09 -1.43 -12.75
C TYR A 150 -3.59 -1.36 -14.19
N GLY A 151 -2.68 -1.37 -15.14
CA GLY A 151 -2.95 -1.29 -16.58
C GLY A 151 -1.93 -0.41 -17.29
N ASP A 152 -1.91 -0.47 -18.62
CA ASP A 152 -0.96 0.26 -19.44
C ASP A 152 -1.17 1.78 -19.40
N ASP A 153 -2.38 2.23 -19.10
CA ASP A 153 -2.76 3.62 -18.92
C ASP A 153 -2.28 4.20 -17.58
N VAL A 154 -2.04 3.36 -16.56
CA VAL A 154 -1.52 3.76 -15.26
C VAL A 154 0.00 3.62 -15.21
N TRP A 155 0.48 2.42 -15.48
CA TRP A 155 1.91 2.10 -15.40
C TRP A 155 2.24 0.89 -16.27
N PRO A 156 2.60 1.10 -17.57
CA PRO A 156 2.89 0.02 -18.50
C PRO A 156 3.95 -0.94 -17.97
N LEU A 157 3.72 -2.23 -18.09
CA LEU A 157 4.64 -3.23 -17.60
C LEU A 157 5.83 -3.39 -18.55
N HIS A 158 7.02 -3.59 -17.96
CA HIS A 158 8.26 -3.82 -18.68
C HIS A 158 8.81 -5.21 -18.38
N GLU A 159 9.59 -5.74 -19.30
CA GLU A 159 10.33 -7.00 -19.07
C GLU A 159 11.29 -6.87 -17.88
N PRO A 160 11.60 -7.97 -17.19
CA PRO A 160 12.54 -7.93 -16.09
C PRO A 160 13.87 -7.25 -16.51
N ARG A 161 14.33 -6.30 -15.69
CA ARG A 161 15.59 -5.55 -15.89
C ARG A 161 15.66 -4.64 -17.11
N SER A 162 14.57 -4.45 -17.86
CA SER A 162 14.58 -3.62 -19.08
C SER A 162 14.36 -2.12 -18.81
N ALA A 163 13.90 -1.73 -17.63
CA ALA A 163 13.63 -0.33 -17.27
C ALA A 163 14.11 -0.04 -15.83
N PRO A 164 15.44 -0.02 -15.59
CA PRO A 164 15.98 0.29 -14.26
C PRO A 164 15.71 1.75 -13.89
N GLY A 165 15.45 2.00 -12.61
CA GLY A 165 15.25 3.37 -12.08
C GLY A 165 13.95 4.05 -12.54
N ARG A 166 13.00 3.30 -13.06
CA ARG A 166 11.70 3.87 -13.49
C ARG A 166 10.89 4.33 -12.29
N ASP A 167 10.46 5.57 -12.35
CA ASP A 167 9.59 6.18 -11.32
C ASP A 167 8.24 5.48 -11.24
N LEU A 168 7.67 5.42 -10.03
CA LEU A 168 6.33 4.90 -9.83
C LEU A 168 5.27 5.98 -10.13
N PRO A 169 4.02 5.61 -10.40
CA PRO A 169 2.95 6.57 -10.71
C PRO A 169 2.41 7.24 -9.44
N TRP A 170 3.27 7.98 -8.74
CA TRP A 170 2.95 8.61 -7.46
C TRP A 170 1.75 9.54 -7.53
N SER A 171 1.62 10.33 -8.61
CA SER A 171 0.47 11.20 -8.82
C SER A 171 -0.83 10.40 -8.92
N ALA A 172 -0.84 9.30 -9.66
CA ALA A 172 -2.02 8.44 -9.76
C ALA A 172 -2.44 7.84 -8.41
N MET A 173 -1.47 7.52 -7.53
CA MET A 173 -1.75 7.06 -6.17
C MET A 173 -2.38 8.17 -5.32
N LEU A 174 -1.85 9.39 -5.39
CA LEU A 174 -2.38 10.56 -4.68
C LEU A 174 -3.78 10.91 -5.18
N ASP A 175 -4.00 10.94 -6.49
CA ASP A 175 -5.30 11.21 -7.09
C ASP A 175 -6.35 10.15 -6.67
N ALA A 176 -5.94 8.90 -6.58
CA ALA A 176 -6.82 7.81 -6.18
C ALA A 176 -7.31 7.94 -4.72
N ILE A 177 -6.44 8.31 -3.78
CA ILE A 177 -6.88 8.54 -2.39
C ILE A 177 -7.77 9.78 -2.27
N GLU A 178 -7.49 10.84 -3.02
CA GLU A 178 -8.35 12.04 -3.05
C GLU A 178 -9.74 11.72 -3.63
N LYS A 179 -9.81 10.89 -4.67
CA LYS A 179 -11.06 10.43 -5.27
C LYS A 179 -11.87 9.54 -4.31
N ALA A 180 -11.17 8.66 -3.58
CA ALA A 180 -11.82 7.73 -2.65
C ALA A 180 -12.42 8.43 -1.43
N VAL A 181 -11.76 9.48 -0.93
CA VAL A 181 -12.21 10.29 0.23
C VAL A 181 -11.98 11.77 -0.08
N PRO A 182 -12.91 12.42 -0.79
CA PRO A 182 -12.80 13.83 -1.10
C PRO A 182 -12.70 14.70 0.17
N ALA A 183 -11.95 15.80 0.09
CA ALA A 183 -11.96 16.78 1.15
C ALA A 183 -13.38 17.38 1.33
N ASP A 184 -13.81 17.55 2.57
CA ASP A 184 -15.03 18.31 2.84
C ASP A 184 -14.88 19.71 2.22
N ARG A 185 -15.81 20.12 1.36
CA ARG A 185 -15.86 21.46 0.76
C ARG A 185 -16.36 22.47 1.75
#